data_eb104ab4585a65cfbe68b6b466316f5e
#
_entry.id   eb104ab4585a65cfbe68b6b466316f5e
#
_cell.length_a   1.000
_cell.length_b   1.000
_cell.length_c   1.000
_cell.angle_alpha   90.00
_cell.angle_beta   90.00
_cell.angle_gamma   90.00
#
_symmetry.space_group_name_H-M   'P 1'
#
loop_
_entity.id
_entity.type
_entity.pdbx_description
1 polymer ?
#
loop_
_entity_poly.entity_id
_entity_poly.type
_entity_poly.pdbx_seq_one_letter_code
_entity_poly.pdbx_strand_id
1 'polypeptide(L)'
;MKLVILVVEDEPEVRDAVVGDLAPFAQVVRIEPAEDVEDAWEVVAEAEADGDALALVLADHRLPGRSGVDMLVEMSSDERTAAARKVLVTGQADQADTIRAVNEAGLDHYVAKPWQAEDLQTVVREQLTDFVLEEGLDPLPHLPALDGARAMGALRWEGGAPV
;
A
#
# COMPACT_ATOMS: atom_id res chain seq x y z
N MET A 1 17.28 2.17 -0.59
CA MET A 1 15.84 2.53 -0.61
C MET A 1 15.02 1.27 -0.39
N LYS A 2 14.14 1.30 0.61
CA LYS A 2 13.14 0.25 0.82
C LYS A 2 11.77 0.73 0.35
N LEU A 3 10.94 -0.19 -0.06
CA LEU A 3 9.50 0.07 -0.22
C LEU A 3 8.87 0.13 1.16
N VAL A 4 7.91 1.03 1.34
CA VAL A 4 7.18 1.21 2.61
C VAL A 4 5.72 0.83 2.40
N ILE A 5 5.19 0.02 3.31
CA ILE A 5 3.76 -0.22 3.47
C ILE A 5 3.30 0.52 4.72
N LEU A 6 2.38 1.45 4.56
CA LEU A 6 1.74 2.18 5.65
C LEU A 6 0.42 1.50 5.97
N VAL A 7 0.26 1.09 7.24
CA VAL A 7 -0.95 0.44 7.74
C VAL A 7 -1.66 1.39 8.70
N VAL A 8 -2.79 1.95 8.30
CA VAL A 8 -3.54 2.92 9.10
C VAL A 8 -4.80 2.27 9.66
N GLU A 9 -4.80 2.01 10.94
CA GLU A 9 -5.87 1.32 11.66
C GLU A 9 -5.86 1.75 13.13
N ASP A 10 -6.98 2.21 13.67
CA ASP A 10 -7.05 2.69 15.04
C ASP A 10 -7.21 1.57 16.08
N GLU A 11 -7.77 0.44 15.71
CA GLU A 11 -7.92 -0.70 16.61
C GLU A 11 -6.59 -1.49 16.69
N PRO A 12 -5.93 -1.52 17.88
CA PRO A 12 -4.63 -2.18 18.02
C PRO A 12 -4.63 -3.65 17.60
N GLU A 13 -5.68 -4.39 17.94
CA GLU A 13 -5.78 -5.81 17.62
C GLU A 13 -5.86 -6.05 16.11
N VAL A 14 -6.62 -5.22 15.40
CA VAL A 14 -6.76 -5.31 13.94
C VAL A 14 -5.46 -4.85 13.27
N ARG A 15 -4.87 -3.76 13.74
CA ARG A 15 -3.58 -3.25 13.25
C ARG A 15 -2.48 -4.31 13.38
N ASP A 16 -2.38 -4.94 14.55
CA ASP A 16 -1.41 -6.01 14.80
C ASP A 16 -1.67 -7.23 13.92
N ALA A 17 -2.93 -7.56 13.65
CA ALA A 17 -3.29 -8.65 12.75
C ALA A 17 -2.84 -8.37 11.31
N VAL A 18 -3.05 -7.15 10.82
CA VAL A 18 -2.58 -6.76 9.49
C VAL A 18 -1.06 -6.85 9.41
N VAL A 19 -0.36 -6.24 10.36
CA VAL A 19 1.11 -6.27 10.40
C VAL A 19 1.64 -7.70 10.48
N GLY A 20 1.00 -8.55 11.29
CA GLY A 20 1.36 -9.96 11.40
C GLY A 20 1.20 -10.72 10.09
N ASP A 21 0.11 -10.47 9.37
CA ASP A 21 -0.14 -11.08 8.06
C ASP A 21 0.86 -10.62 7.00
N LEU A 22 1.48 -9.45 7.19
CA LEU A 22 2.50 -8.91 6.29
C LEU A 22 3.93 -9.36 6.64
N ALA A 23 4.11 -10.20 7.65
CA ALA A 23 5.42 -10.69 8.06
C ALA A 23 6.26 -11.27 6.90
N PRO A 24 5.68 -11.99 5.92
CA PRO A 24 6.47 -12.49 4.78
C PRO A 24 7.18 -11.41 3.95
N PHE A 25 6.70 -10.16 4.01
CA PHE A 25 7.30 -9.04 3.27
C PHE A 25 8.38 -8.29 4.07
N ALA A 26 8.45 -8.50 5.38
CA ALA A 26 9.24 -7.66 6.30
C ALA A 26 10.75 -7.73 6.08
N GLN A 27 11.27 -8.73 5.35
CA GLN A 27 12.70 -8.83 5.06
C GLN A 27 13.20 -7.71 4.14
N VAL A 28 12.37 -7.30 3.18
CA VAL A 28 12.75 -6.32 2.16
C VAL A 28 11.84 -5.10 2.11
N VAL A 29 10.75 -5.11 2.86
CA VAL A 29 9.76 -4.02 2.92
C VAL A 29 9.69 -3.47 4.33
N ARG A 30 9.67 -2.15 4.43
CA ARG A 30 9.45 -1.44 5.69
C ARG A 30 7.94 -1.36 5.94
N ILE A 31 7.46 -1.99 7.02
CA ILE A 31 6.05 -2.00 7.39
C ILE A 31 5.86 -1.06 8.57
N GLU A 32 5.07 0.00 8.36
CA GLU A 32 4.87 1.06 9.33
C GLU A 32 3.40 1.15 9.73
N PRO A 33 3.07 0.83 10.99
CA PRO A 33 1.71 1.02 11.50
C PRO A 33 1.48 2.48 11.90
N ALA A 34 0.25 2.94 11.74
CA ALA A 34 -0.22 4.24 12.21
C ALA A 34 -1.61 4.08 12.81
N GLU A 35 -1.89 4.78 13.89
CA GLU A 35 -3.16 4.66 14.61
C GLU A 35 -4.23 5.64 14.14
N ASP A 36 -3.82 6.72 13.46
CA ASP A 36 -4.72 7.75 12.94
C ASP A 36 -4.10 8.47 11.75
N VAL A 37 -4.80 9.44 11.21
CA VAL A 37 -4.36 10.19 10.03
C VAL A 37 -3.11 11.03 10.33
N GLU A 38 -3.01 11.65 11.50
CA GLU A 38 -1.85 12.46 11.87
C GLU A 38 -0.60 11.60 11.97
N ASP A 39 -0.70 10.43 12.61
CA ASP A 39 0.39 9.47 12.72
C ASP A 39 0.81 8.96 11.33
N ALA A 40 -0.16 8.72 10.45
CA ALA A 40 0.11 8.32 9.06
C ALA A 40 0.97 9.36 8.33
N TRP A 41 0.66 10.64 8.46
CA TRP A 41 1.42 11.70 7.82
C TRP A 41 2.83 11.87 8.43
N GLU A 42 2.99 11.58 9.71
CA GLU A 42 4.33 11.54 10.34
C GLU A 42 5.18 10.43 9.73
N VAL A 43 4.60 9.26 9.51
CA VAL A 43 5.28 8.14 8.85
C VAL A 43 5.68 8.52 7.42
N VAL A 44 4.81 9.20 6.68
CA VAL A 44 5.13 9.69 5.33
C VAL A 44 6.36 10.60 5.36
N ALA A 45 6.42 11.54 6.30
CA ALA A 45 7.55 12.45 6.44
C ALA A 45 8.85 11.71 6.81
N GLU A 46 8.78 10.75 7.71
CA GLU A 46 9.92 9.93 8.11
C GLU A 46 10.46 9.09 6.96
N ALA A 47 9.59 8.43 6.22
CA ALA A 47 9.97 7.62 5.07
C ALA A 47 10.65 8.46 3.99
N GLU A 48 10.11 9.64 3.69
CA GLU A 48 10.71 10.59 2.75
C GLU A 48 12.10 11.02 3.21
N ALA A 49 12.24 11.38 4.48
CA ALA A 49 13.53 11.81 5.05
C ALA A 49 14.58 10.68 4.98
N ASP A 50 14.15 9.43 5.12
CA ASP A 50 15.02 8.25 5.05
C ASP A 50 15.34 7.82 3.61
N GLY A 51 14.73 8.44 2.63
CA GLY A 51 14.91 8.09 1.22
C GLY A 51 14.19 6.80 0.80
N ASP A 52 13.21 6.36 1.58
CA ASP A 52 12.39 5.19 1.28
C ASP A 52 11.14 5.60 0.48
N ALA A 53 10.61 4.67 -0.31
CA ALA A 53 9.47 4.94 -1.19
C ALA A 53 8.18 4.40 -0.60
N LEU A 54 7.21 5.27 -0.33
CA LEU A 54 5.87 4.85 0.06
C LEU A 54 5.20 4.16 -1.14
N ALA A 55 5.10 2.85 -1.07
CA ALA A 55 4.59 2.03 -2.18
C ALA A 55 3.11 1.70 -2.03
N LEU A 56 2.64 1.52 -0.80
CA LEU A 56 1.30 1.01 -0.52
C LEU A 56 0.77 1.60 0.77
N VAL A 57 -0.50 2.01 0.75
CA VAL A 57 -1.26 2.41 1.94
C VAL A 57 -2.42 1.43 2.10
N LEU A 58 -2.45 0.74 3.24
CA LEU A 58 -3.59 -0.06 3.68
C LEU A 58 -4.32 0.74 4.75
N ALA A 59 -5.54 1.17 4.49
CA ALA A 59 -6.27 2.04 5.40
C ALA A 59 -7.65 1.49 5.73
N ASP A 60 -8.03 1.58 7.01
CA ASP A 60 -9.41 1.41 7.40
C ASP A 60 -10.20 2.68 7.07
N HIS A 61 -11.48 2.53 6.77
CA HIS A 61 -12.36 3.67 6.52
C HIS A 61 -12.69 4.42 7.81
N ARG A 62 -12.94 3.71 8.90
CA ARG A 62 -13.30 4.31 10.19
C ARG A 62 -12.07 4.60 11.03
N LEU A 63 -11.63 5.85 10.99
CA LEU A 63 -10.51 6.36 11.78
C LEU A 63 -10.99 7.50 12.67
N PRO A 64 -10.29 7.78 13.80
CA PRO A 64 -10.67 8.89 14.67
C PRO A 64 -10.59 10.23 13.95
N GLY A 65 -11.65 11.02 14.05
CA GLY A 65 -11.71 12.39 13.54
C GLY A 65 -11.86 12.53 12.03
N ARG A 66 -11.30 11.62 11.25
CA ARG A 66 -11.36 11.66 9.79
C ARG A 66 -11.50 10.24 9.23
N SER A 67 -12.17 10.11 8.10
CA SER A 67 -12.30 8.81 7.46
C SER A 67 -11.03 8.43 6.69
N GLY A 68 -10.81 7.11 6.52
CA GLY A 68 -9.73 6.62 5.68
C GLY A 68 -9.87 7.08 4.24
N VAL A 69 -11.10 7.18 3.73
CA VAL A 69 -11.36 7.70 2.38
C VAL A 69 -10.92 9.15 2.25
N ASP A 70 -11.24 10.01 3.24
CA ASP A 70 -10.77 11.40 3.25
C ASP A 70 -9.24 11.49 3.21
N MET A 71 -8.57 10.66 4.01
CA MET A 71 -7.11 10.58 4.01
C MET A 71 -6.56 10.16 2.64
N LEU A 72 -7.14 9.13 2.04
CA LEU A 72 -6.69 8.64 0.72
C LEU A 72 -6.92 9.69 -0.37
N VAL A 73 -7.99 10.46 -0.30
CA VAL A 73 -8.24 11.59 -1.22
C VAL A 73 -7.15 12.66 -1.07
N GLU A 74 -6.79 13.04 0.16
CA GLU A 74 -5.68 13.95 0.40
C GLU A 74 -4.36 13.40 -0.15
N MET A 75 -4.09 12.12 0.09
CA MET A 75 -2.86 11.47 -0.37
C MET A 75 -2.75 11.45 -1.90
N SER A 76 -3.88 11.40 -2.61
CA SER A 76 -3.89 11.44 -4.07
C SER A 76 -3.46 12.79 -4.63
N SER A 77 -3.53 13.86 -3.83
CA SER A 77 -3.17 15.22 -4.22
C SER A 77 -1.82 15.69 -3.70
N ASP A 78 -1.15 14.88 -2.86
CA ASP A 78 0.16 15.20 -2.31
C ASP A 78 1.25 14.46 -3.11
N GLU A 79 2.26 15.19 -3.57
CA GLU A 79 3.33 14.64 -4.42
C GLU A 79 4.08 13.48 -3.77
N ARG A 80 4.18 13.48 -2.43
CA ARG A 80 4.89 12.44 -1.67
C ARG A 80 4.15 11.12 -1.64
N THR A 81 2.83 11.13 -1.88
CA THR A 81 1.95 9.98 -1.68
C THR A 81 1.09 9.64 -2.89
N ALA A 82 1.05 10.52 -3.89
CA ALA A 82 0.17 10.33 -5.05
C ALA A 82 0.43 9.02 -5.81
N ALA A 83 1.69 8.63 -5.93
CA ALA A 83 2.07 7.40 -6.63
C ALA A 83 1.83 6.13 -5.83
N ALA A 84 1.68 6.22 -4.51
CA ALA A 84 1.45 5.06 -3.66
C ALA A 84 0.15 4.36 -4.04
N ARG A 85 0.18 3.03 -4.06
CA ARG A 85 -1.01 2.21 -4.26
C ARG A 85 -1.90 2.35 -3.03
N LYS A 86 -3.21 2.34 -3.22
CA LYS A 86 -4.17 2.60 -2.15
C LYS A 86 -5.17 1.46 -2.04
N VAL A 87 -5.21 0.87 -0.85
CA VAL A 87 -6.10 -0.26 -0.54
C VAL A 87 -6.91 0.09 0.71
N LEU A 88 -8.21 -0.04 0.61
CA LEU A 88 -9.12 0.13 1.74
C LEU A 88 -9.39 -1.25 2.36
N VAL A 89 -9.17 -1.38 3.67
CA VAL A 89 -9.39 -2.62 4.42
C VAL A 89 -10.45 -2.35 5.47
N THR A 90 -11.70 -2.64 5.17
CA THR A 90 -12.81 -2.30 6.05
C THR A 90 -14.04 -3.17 5.81
N GLY A 91 -14.89 -3.31 6.84
CA GLY A 91 -16.22 -3.90 6.71
C GLY A 91 -17.34 -2.88 6.76
N GLN A 92 -16.98 -1.58 6.85
CA GLN A 92 -17.91 -0.52 7.22
C GLN A 92 -18.08 0.57 6.15
N ALA A 93 -17.37 0.51 5.04
CA ALA A 93 -17.56 1.47 3.96
C ALA A 93 -18.88 1.16 3.23
N ASP A 94 -19.72 2.17 3.03
CA ASP A 94 -20.91 2.03 2.22
C ASP A 94 -20.56 2.19 0.74
N GLN A 95 -21.56 2.02 -0.12
CA GLN A 95 -21.36 2.11 -1.56
C GLN A 95 -20.89 3.51 -1.99
N ALA A 96 -21.45 4.57 -1.39
CA ALA A 96 -21.09 5.95 -1.72
C ALA A 96 -19.63 6.24 -1.35
N ASP A 97 -19.17 5.79 -0.18
CA ASP A 97 -17.78 5.95 0.25
C ASP A 97 -16.82 5.19 -0.66
N THR A 98 -17.19 3.97 -1.06
CA THR A 98 -16.37 3.16 -1.96
C THR A 98 -16.25 3.81 -3.34
N ILE A 99 -17.36 4.32 -3.89
CA ILE A 99 -17.38 5.04 -5.17
C ILE A 99 -16.50 6.29 -5.10
N ARG A 100 -16.62 7.06 -4.02
CA ARG A 100 -15.79 8.25 -3.79
C ARG A 100 -14.31 7.89 -3.73
N ALA A 101 -13.96 6.81 -3.03
CA ALA A 101 -12.57 6.35 -2.95
C ALA A 101 -12.00 5.99 -4.32
N VAL A 102 -12.78 5.29 -5.15
CA VAL A 102 -12.37 4.93 -6.50
C VAL A 102 -12.19 6.18 -7.37
N ASN A 103 -13.15 7.09 -7.35
CA ASN A 103 -13.17 8.22 -8.27
C ASN A 103 -12.26 9.38 -7.85
N GLU A 104 -12.13 9.65 -6.56
CA GLU A 104 -11.40 10.82 -6.06
C GLU A 104 -10.04 10.47 -5.47
N ALA A 105 -9.88 9.29 -4.87
CA ALA A 105 -8.63 8.86 -4.26
C ALA A 105 -7.80 7.93 -5.14
N GLY A 106 -8.37 7.41 -6.23
CA GLY A 106 -7.69 6.43 -7.06
C GLY A 106 -7.49 5.10 -6.34
N LEU A 107 -8.53 4.63 -5.63
CA LEU A 107 -8.46 3.37 -4.90
C LEU A 107 -8.14 2.21 -5.83
N ASP A 108 -7.11 1.45 -5.51
CA ASP A 108 -6.61 0.35 -6.33
C ASP A 108 -7.27 -0.98 -5.98
N HIS A 109 -7.62 -1.18 -4.71
CA HIS A 109 -8.25 -2.41 -4.26
C HIS A 109 -9.03 -2.20 -2.96
N TYR A 110 -10.03 -3.05 -2.74
CA TYR A 110 -10.83 -3.09 -1.51
C TYR A 110 -10.72 -4.49 -0.90
N VAL A 111 -10.36 -4.56 0.38
CA VAL A 111 -10.32 -5.79 1.15
C VAL A 111 -11.39 -5.74 2.23
N ALA A 112 -12.35 -6.66 2.20
CA ALA A 112 -13.41 -6.73 3.19
C ALA A 112 -12.94 -7.42 4.48
N LYS A 113 -13.36 -6.87 5.62
CA LYS A 113 -13.18 -7.52 6.93
C LYS A 113 -14.33 -8.51 7.17
N PRO A 114 -14.07 -9.69 7.73
CA PRO A 114 -12.75 -10.27 7.99
C PRO A 114 -12.11 -10.80 6.70
N TRP A 115 -10.79 -10.78 6.65
CA TRP A 115 -10.02 -11.28 5.51
C TRP A 115 -9.27 -12.56 5.87
N GLN A 116 -8.82 -13.30 4.86
CA GLN A 116 -7.86 -14.39 5.02
C GLN A 116 -6.44 -13.84 4.80
N ALA A 117 -5.48 -14.27 5.63
CA ALA A 117 -4.10 -13.81 5.52
C ALA A 117 -3.53 -13.98 4.11
N GLU A 118 -3.80 -15.11 3.48
CA GLU A 118 -3.33 -15.42 2.13
C GLU A 118 -3.90 -14.47 1.07
N ASP A 119 -5.17 -14.08 1.21
CA ASP A 119 -5.82 -13.15 0.30
C ASP A 119 -5.22 -11.74 0.43
N LEU A 120 -4.98 -11.29 1.66
CA LEU A 120 -4.33 -10.01 1.91
C LEU A 120 -2.91 -10.01 1.34
N GLN A 121 -2.15 -11.08 1.56
CA GLN A 121 -0.79 -11.21 1.02
C GLN A 121 -0.77 -11.17 -0.50
N THR A 122 -1.74 -11.81 -1.16
CA THR A 122 -1.88 -11.78 -2.61
C THR A 122 -2.12 -10.35 -3.12
N VAL A 123 -3.05 -9.64 -2.51
CA VAL A 123 -3.34 -8.23 -2.85
C VAL A 123 -2.10 -7.37 -2.66
N VAL A 124 -1.43 -7.48 -1.53
CA VAL A 124 -0.22 -6.70 -1.23
C VAL A 124 0.88 -6.97 -2.25
N ARG A 125 1.13 -8.23 -2.57
CA ARG A 125 2.15 -8.61 -3.56
C ARG A 125 1.85 -8.04 -4.94
N GLU A 126 0.61 -8.10 -5.37
CA GLU A 126 0.18 -7.51 -6.65
C GLU A 126 0.34 -6.00 -6.66
N GLN A 127 -0.05 -5.32 -5.59
CA GLN A 127 0.04 -3.86 -5.50
C GLN A 127 1.49 -3.38 -5.45
N LEU A 128 2.36 -4.07 -4.71
CA LEU A 128 3.79 -3.75 -4.69
C LEU A 128 4.43 -3.95 -6.07
N THR A 129 4.04 -5.01 -6.77
CA THR A 129 4.53 -5.28 -8.12
C THR A 129 4.09 -4.16 -9.07
N ASP A 130 2.80 -3.79 -9.04
CA ASP A 130 2.28 -2.69 -9.85
C ASP A 130 3.02 -1.37 -9.58
N PHE A 131 3.29 -1.06 -8.30
CA PHE A 131 4.04 0.14 -7.94
C PHE A 131 5.45 0.14 -8.53
N VAL A 132 6.18 -0.95 -8.37
CA VAL A 132 7.56 -1.07 -8.88
C VAL A 132 7.59 -0.92 -10.39
N LEU A 133 6.67 -1.57 -11.11
CA LEU A 133 6.63 -1.52 -12.55
C LEU A 133 6.20 -0.16 -13.08
N GLU A 134 5.17 0.45 -12.49
CA GLU A 134 4.67 1.77 -12.91
C GLU A 134 5.67 2.89 -12.64
N GLU A 135 6.40 2.80 -11.52
CA GLU A 135 7.42 3.80 -11.17
C GLU A 135 8.77 3.55 -11.84
N GLY A 136 8.89 2.48 -12.61
CA GLY A 136 10.13 2.18 -13.31
C GLY A 136 11.30 1.85 -12.39
N LEU A 137 11.03 1.29 -11.22
CA LEU A 137 12.06 0.91 -10.26
C LEU A 137 12.71 -0.41 -10.66
N ASP A 138 13.98 -0.60 -10.26
CA ASP A 138 14.64 -1.90 -10.39
C ASP A 138 13.96 -2.90 -9.46
N PRO A 139 13.36 -3.98 -9.98
CA PRO A 139 12.67 -4.95 -9.14
C PRO A 139 13.59 -5.85 -8.33
N LEU A 140 14.86 -5.99 -8.70
CA LEU A 140 15.77 -6.97 -8.08
C LEU A 140 15.92 -6.80 -6.56
N PRO A 141 16.11 -5.57 -6.00
CA PRO A 141 16.22 -5.41 -4.56
C PRO A 141 14.94 -5.76 -3.79
N HIS A 142 13.79 -5.76 -4.46
CA HIS A 142 12.47 -5.93 -3.86
C HIS A 142 11.85 -7.29 -4.20
N LEU A 143 12.53 -8.11 -4.97
CA LEU A 143 11.98 -9.33 -5.59
C LEU A 143 11.25 -10.27 -4.62
N PRO A 144 11.74 -10.51 -3.39
CA PRO A 144 11.01 -11.37 -2.45
C PRO A 144 9.60 -10.89 -2.07
N ALA A 145 9.31 -9.60 -2.26
CA ALA A 145 8.01 -9.00 -1.98
C ALA A 145 7.09 -8.90 -3.19
N LEU A 146 7.60 -9.23 -4.38
CA LEU A 146 6.90 -9.04 -5.65
C LEU A 146 6.39 -10.36 -6.22
N ASP A 147 5.53 -10.24 -7.23
CA ASP A 147 5.26 -11.34 -8.16
C ASP A 147 6.51 -11.51 -9.04
N GLY A 148 7.33 -12.51 -8.73
CA GLY A 148 8.63 -12.70 -9.36
C GLY A 148 8.53 -12.91 -10.87
N ALA A 149 7.51 -13.61 -11.34
CA ALA A 149 7.34 -13.87 -12.77
C ALA A 149 7.04 -12.56 -13.53
N ARG A 150 6.16 -11.71 -13.01
CA ARG A 150 5.85 -10.40 -13.60
C ARG A 150 7.06 -9.48 -13.59
N ALA A 151 7.76 -9.42 -12.45
CA ALA A 151 8.90 -8.54 -12.26
C ALA A 151 10.06 -8.94 -13.20
N MET A 152 10.38 -10.22 -13.30
CA MET A 152 11.44 -10.71 -14.17
C MET A 152 11.05 -10.63 -15.66
N GLY A 153 9.77 -10.79 -15.97
CA GLY A 153 9.24 -10.58 -17.31
C GLY A 153 9.45 -9.16 -17.81
N ALA A 154 9.22 -8.17 -16.95
CA ALA A 154 9.43 -6.76 -17.26
C ALA A 154 10.92 -6.45 -17.50
N LEU A 155 11.84 -7.00 -16.70
CA LEU A 155 13.27 -6.85 -16.91
C LEU A 155 13.75 -7.43 -18.24
N ARG A 156 13.26 -8.60 -18.61
CA ARG A 156 13.60 -9.22 -19.88
C ARG A 156 13.11 -8.40 -21.08
N TRP A 157 11.95 -7.78 -20.95
CA TRP A 157 11.39 -6.92 -21.99
C TRP A 157 12.20 -5.63 -22.17
N GLU A 158 12.64 -5.01 -21.07
CA GLU A 158 13.45 -3.78 -21.10
C GLU A 158 14.89 -4.04 -21.54
N GLY A 159 15.46 -5.19 -21.15
CA GLY A 159 16.86 -5.54 -21.39
C GLY A 159 17.15 -6.17 -22.74
N GLY A 160 16.15 -6.54 -23.49
CA GLY A 160 16.34 -7.24 -24.75
C GLY A 160 15.17 -7.02 -25.66
N ALA A 161 15.07 -5.84 -26.26
CA ALA A 161 14.11 -5.66 -27.32
C ALA A 161 14.39 -6.72 -28.38
N PRO A 162 13.49 -7.68 -28.60
CA PRO A 162 13.67 -8.59 -29.72
C PRO A 162 13.62 -7.75 -30.97
N VAL A 163 14.59 -7.94 -31.72
CA VAL A 163 14.69 -7.34 -33.05
C VAL A 163 13.59 -7.94 -33.92
#